data_f9e015bdca43ed12788bff5eeacd5973
#
_entry.id   f9e015bdca43ed12788bff5eeacd5973
#
_cell.length_a   1.000
_cell.length_b   1.000
_cell.length_c   1.000
_cell.angle_alpha   90.00
_cell.angle_beta   90.00
_cell.angle_gamma   90.00
#
_symmetry.space_group_name_H-M   'P 1'
#
loop_
_entity.id
_entity.type
_entity.pdbx_description
1 polymer ?
#
loop_
_entity_poly.entity_id
_entity_poly.type
_entity_poly.pdbx_seq_one_letter_code
_entity_poly.pdbx_strand_id
1 'polypeptide(L)'
;MYKVIIIDDEKAAIETLRRDLEVQADLEIKGTAGNGAKGKKLIMDIHPDLLFLDIELPDIQGIRLLSEIREQVLWDMKVVFYTAYDKYLLQALRESA
;
A
#
# COMPACT_ATOMS: atom_id res chain seq x y z
N MET A 1 11.11 13.58 4.36
CA MET A 1 10.64 12.21 4.55
C MET A 1 9.69 11.81 3.42
N TYR A 2 9.76 10.58 3.00
CA TYR A 2 8.85 10.06 1.98
C TYR A 2 7.51 9.70 2.61
N LYS A 3 6.44 10.18 2.00
CA LYS A 3 5.06 9.91 2.47
C LYS A 3 4.61 8.57 1.92
N VAL A 4 4.09 7.71 2.80
CA VAL A 4 3.66 6.36 2.48
C VAL A 4 2.17 6.20 2.77
N ILE A 5 1.45 5.53 1.86
CA ILE A 5 0.08 5.07 2.08
C ILE A 5 0.04 3.57 1.87
N ILE A 6 -0.75 2.89 2.70
CA ILE A 6 -0.99 1.44 2.61
C ILE A 6 -2.48 1.21 2.36
N ILE A 7 -2.81 0.48 1.30
CA ILE A 7 -4.19 0.11 0.98
C ILE A 7 -4.31 -1.40 1.01
N ASP A 8 -5.01 -1.92 2.02
CA ASP A 8 -5.20 -3.34 2.26
C ASP A 8 -6.42 -3.53 3.16
N ASP A 9 -7.26 -4.50 2.89
CA ASP A 9 -8.44 -4.79 3.69
C ASP A 9 -8.16 -5.60 4.96
N GLU A 10 -6.97 -6.19 5.07
CA GLU A 10 -6.57 -6.95 6.25
C GLU A 10 -5.77 -6.09 7.23
N LYS A 11 -6.34 -5.85 8.42
CA LYS A 11 -5.67 -5.06 9.46
C LYS A 11 -4.33 -5.66 9.88
N ALA A 12 -4.26 -6.99 9.99
CA ALA A 12 -3.02 -7.66 10.37
C ALA A 12 -1.90 -7.42 9.37
N ALA A 13 -2.22 -7.41 8.08
CA ALA A 13 -1.24 -7.13 7.04
C ALA A 13 -0.75 -5.69 7.10
N ILE A 14 -1.65 -4.74 7.34
CA ILE A 14 -1.29 -3.33 7.52
C ILE A 14 -0.35 -3.17 8.71
N GLU A 15 -0.66 -3.81 9.84
CA GLU A 15 0.17 -3.69 11.05
C GLU A 15 1.57 -4.30 10.86
N THR A 16 1.64 -5.43 10.17
CA THR A 16 2.94 -6.06 9.87
C THR A 16 3.78 -5.14 8.98
N LEU A 17 3.18 -4.61 7.95
CA LEU A 17 3.87 -3.71 7.03
C LEU A 17 4.26 -2.40 7.73
N ARG A 18 3.37 -1.88 8.57
CA ARG A 18 3.65 -0.68 9.36
C ARG A 18 4.90 -0.85 10.22
N ARG A 19 5.01 -1.97 10.93
CA ARG A 19 6.18 -2.26 11.76
C ARG A 19 7.47 -2.31 10.94
N ASP A 20 7.41 -2.97 9.78
CA ASP A 20 8.58 -3.09 8.91
C ASP A 20 9.01 -1.72 8.37
N LEU A 21 8.06 -0.84 8.07
CA LEU A 21 8.35 0.48 7.51
C LEU A 21 8.77 1.51 8.56
N GLU A 22 8.25 1.41 9.78
CA GLU A 22 8.55 2.36 10.85
C GLU A 22 10.03 2.37 11.26
N VAL A 23 10.75 1.27 11.01
CA VAL A 23 12.19 1.22 11.30
C VAL A 23 13.01 1.99 10.27
N GLN A 24 12.40 2.41 9.16
CA GLN A 24 13.07 3.20 8.14
C GLN A 24 12.91 4.69 8.47
N ALA A 25 14.01 5.35 8.79
CA ALA A 25 14.00 6.73 9.30
C ALA A 25 13.46 7.75 8.30
N ASP A 26 13.54 7.47 7.00
CA ASP A 26 13.14 8.39 5.94
C ASP A 26 11.72 8.13 5.38
N LEU A 27 10.99 7.17 5.95
CA LEU A 27 9.62 6.87 5.56
C LEU A 27 8.63 7.29 6.65
N GLU A 28 7.51 7.87 6.23
CA GLU A 28 6.44 8.26 7.15
C GLU A 28 5.10 7.76 6.62
N ILE A 29 4.43 6.90 7.39
CA ILE A 29 3.11 6.40 7.02
C ILE A 29 2.07 7.47 7.32
N LYS A 30 1.49 8.04 6.27
CA LYS A 30 0.51 9.12 6.37
C LYS A 30 -0.92 8.64 6.48
N GLY A 31 -1.20 7.43 6.02
CA GLY A 31 -2.53 6.89 6.11
C GLY A 31 -2.64 5.47 5.62
N THR A 32 -3.74 4.82 6.00
CA THR A 32 -4.08 3.47 5.54
C THR A 32 -5.55 3.44 5.15
N ALA A 33 -5.90 2.57 4.22
CA ALA A 33 -7.27 2.40 3.77
C ALA A 33 -7.58 0.92 3.58
N GLY A 34 -8.82 0.53 3.84
CA GLY A 34 -9.27 -0.85 3.72
C GLY A 34 -9.97 -1.19 2.41
N ASN A 35 -10.12 -0.22 1.52
CA ASN A 35 -10.74 -0.44 0.21
C ASN A 35 -10.26 0.60 -0.80
N GLY A 36 -10.62 0.40 -2.06
CA GLY A 36 -10.17 1.26 -3.15
C GLY A 36 -10.72 2.67 -3.08
N ALA A 37 -11.99 2.84 -2.71
CA ALA A 37 -12.61 4.16 -2.65
C ALA A 37 -11.94 5.07 -1.62
N LYS A 38 -11.70 4.53 -0.42
CA LYS A 38 -10.99 5.26 0.64
C LYS A 38 -9.53 5.48 0.27
N GLY A 39 -8.92 4.49 -0.36
CA GLY A 39 -7.53 4.59 -0.82
C GLY A 39 -7.34 5.68 -1.85
N LYS A 40 -8.23 5.76 -2.82
CA LYS A 40 -8.20 6.82 -3.83
C LYS A 40 -8.25 8.21 -3.20
N LYS A 41 -9.16 8.39 -2.24
CA LYS A 41 -9.30 9.66 -1.53
C LYS A 41 -8.01 10.05 -0.81
N LEU A 42 -7.42 9.10 -0.10
CA LEU A 42 -6.15 9.33 0.60
C LEU A 42 -5.03 9.72 -0.36
N ILE A 43 -4.93 9.02 -1.49
CA ILE A 43 -3.90 9.31 -2.50
C ILE A 43 -4.04 10.75 -3.01
N MET A 44 -5.26 11.16 -3.34
CA MET A 44 -5.51 12.50 -3.87
C MET A 44 -5.31 13.60 -2.82
N ASP A 45 -5.60 13.30 -1.55
CA ASP A 45 -5.44 14.28 -0.46
C ASP A 45 -3.97 14.42 -0.01
N ILE A 46 -3.22 13.32 0.02
CA ILE A 46 -1.89 13.28 0.64
C ILE A 46 -0.76 13.39 -0.38
N HIS A 47 -0.98 12.94 -1.60
CA HIS A 47 0.05 12.84 -2.65
C HIS A 47 1.27 12.04 -2.16
N PRO A 48 1.08 10.72 -1.90
CA PRO A 48 2.18 9.91 -1.37
C PRO A 48 3.31 9.74 -2.38
N ASP A 49 4.51 9.55 -1.86
CA ASP A 49 5.67 9.20 -2.67
C ASP A 49 5.74 7.70 -2.92
N LEU A 50 5.17 6.91 -2.01
CA LEU A 50 5.19 5.46 -2.05
C LEU A 50 3.83 4.91 -1.66
N LEU A 51 3.29 4.03 -2.49
CA LEU A 51 2.00 3.37 -2.28
C LEU A 51 2.20 1.87 -2.20
N PHE A 52 1.79 1.27 -1.08
CA PHE A 52 1.67 -0.18 -0.95
C PHE A 52 0.22 -0.55 -1.23
N LEU A 53 0.00 -1.33 -2.26
CA LEU A 53 -1.33 -1.58 -2.79
C LEU A 53 -1.59 -3.08 -2.91
N ASP A 54 -2.59 -3.57 -2.17
CA ASP A 54 -3.05 -4.95 -2.30
C ASP A 54 -3.70 -5.12 -3.67
N ILE A 55 -3.38 -6.21 -4.34
CA ILE A 55 -3.93 -6.53 -5.66
C ILE A 55 -5.44 -6.82 -5.55
N GLU A 56 -5.87 -7.45 -4.47
CA GLU A 56 -7.28 -7.81 -4.26
C GLU A 56 -7.89 -7.00 -3.13
N LEU A 57 -8.71 -6.01 -3.48
CA LEU A 57 -9.48 -5.23 -2.53
C LEU A 57 -10.96 -5.62 -2.63
N PRO A 58 -11.79 -5.35 -1.59
CA PRO A 58 -13.19 -5.78 -1.59
C PRO A 58 -14.05 -5.11 -2.66
N ASP A 59 -13.69 -3.90 -3.09
CA ASP A 59 -14.48 -3.13 -4.04
C ASP A 59 -13.86 -3.02 -5.45
N ILE A 60 -12.56 -3.20 -5.57
CA ILE A 60 -11.86 -3.07 -6.85
C ILE A 60 -10.51 -3.78 -6.77
N GLN A 61 -10.05 -4.34 -7.88
CA GLN A 61 -8.69 -4.85 -7.93
C GLN A 61 -7.68 -3.71 -7.92
N GLY A 62 -6.56 -3.89 -7.21
CA GLY A 62 -5.54 -2.86 -7.08
C GLY A 62 -4.99 -2.36 -8.40
N ILE A 63 -4.79 -3.27 -9.36
CA ILE A 63 -4.30 -2.91 -10.70
C ILE A 63 -5.29 -1.97 -11.40
N ARG A 64 -6.59 -2.25 -11.25
CA ARG A 64 -7.63 -1.43 -11.83
C ARG A 64 -7.71 -0.06 -11.15
N LEU A 65 -7.58 -0.04 -9.83
CA LEU A 65 -7.53 1.22 -9.08
C LEU A 65 -6.40 2.11 -9.59
N LEU A 66 -5.21 1.55 -9.74
CA LEU A 66 -4.05 2.29 -10.25
C LEU A 66 -4.31 2.81 -11.66
N SER A 67 -4.93 1.99 -12.52
CA SER A 67 -5.29 2.41 -13.87
C SER A 67 -6.25 3.60 -13.86
N GLU A 68 -7.23 3.60 -12.95
CA GLU A 68 -8.20 4.69 -12.84
C GLU A 68 -7.59 6.01 -12.36
N ILE A 69 -6.60 5.96 -11.48
CA ILE A 69 -6.01 7.17 -10.91
C ILE A 69 -4.78 7.67 -11.66
N ARG A 70 -4.26 6.87 -12.59
CA ARG A 70 -2.98 7.16 -13.27
C ARG A 70 -2.92 8.57 -13.87
N GLU A 71 -3.99 9.00 -14.53
CA GLU A 71 -4.04 10.32 -15.16
C GLU A 71 -4.14 11.46 -14.15
N GLN A 72 -4.61 11.16 -12.93
CA GLN A 72 -4.78 12.15 -11.87
C GLN A 72 -3.54 12.28 -10.99
N VAL A 73 -2.65 11.30 -11.02
CA VAL A 73 -1.40 11.32 -10.25
C VAL A 73 -0.35 12.05 -11.09
N LEU A 74 -0.19 13.35 -10.81
CA LEU A 74 0.71 14.22 -11.54
C LEU A 74 2.05 14.42 -10.84
N TRP A 75 2.32 13.67 -9.80
CA TRP A 75 3.59 13.67 -9.05
C TRP A 75 4.25 12.30 -9.18
N ASP A 76 5.53 12.22 -8.81
CA ASP A 76 6.27 10.97 -8.84
C ASP A 76 5.82 10.08 -7.67
N MET A 77 5.16 8.98 -7.98
CA MET A 77 4.66 8.01 -7.00
C MET A 77 5.09 6.61 -7.41
N LYS A 78 5.79 5.94 -6.51
CA LYS A 78 6.16 4.55 -6.72
C LYS A 78 5.11 3.65 -6.09
N VAL A 79 4.82 2.54 -6.74
CA VAL A 79 3.80 1.58 -6.30
C VAL A 79 4.42 0.23 -6.07
N VAL A 80 4.13 -0.36 -4.91
CA VAL A 80 4.50 -1.74 -4.60
C VAL A 80 3.20 -2.53 -4.48
N PHE A 81 2.99 -3.46 -5.42
CA PHE A 81 1.86 -4.38 -5.37
C PHE A 81 2.18 -5.60 -4.53
N TYR A 82 1.19 -6.10 -3.82
CA TYR A 82 1.33 -7.36 -3.09
C TYR A 82 -0.05 -8.03 -2.94
N THR A 83 -0.04 -9.34 -2.64
CA THR A 83 -1.26 -10.13 -2.43
C THR A 83 -1.13 -10.90 -1.13
N ALA A 84 -2.25 -11.50 -0.68
CA ALA A 84 -2.22 -12.40 0.47
C ALA A 84 -1.24 -13.56 0.24
N TYR A 85 -1.18 -14.08 -0.99
CA TYR A 85 -0.24 -15.14 -1.36
C TYR A 85 1.22 -14.70 -1.18
N ASP A 86 1.55 -13.52 -1.70
CA ASP A 86 2.91 -12.96 -1.58
C ASP A 86 3.27 -12.69 -0.13
N LYS A 87 2.31 -12.27 0.69
CA LYS A 87 2.51 -12.06 2.11
C LYS A 87 2.93 -13.35 2.80
N TYR A 88 2.24 -14.46 2.50
CA TYR A 88 2.59 -15.76 3.06
C TYR A 88 3.94 -16.25 2.57
N LEU A 89 4.24 -16.05 1.30
CA LEU A 89 5.52 -16.45 0.74
C LEU A 89 6.68 -15.71 1.40
N LEU A 90 6.56 -14.40 1.57
CA LEU A 90 7.57 -13.60 2.24
C LEU A 90 7.78 -14.04 3.69
N GLN A 91 6.69 -14.30 4.40
CA GLN A 91 6.76 -14.79 5.77
C GLN A 91 7.47 -16.15 5.83
N ALA A 92 7.11 -17.07 4.94
CA ALA A 92 7.73 -18.38 4.88
C ALA A 92 9.23 -18.29 4.60
N LEU A 93 9.63 -17.39 3.71
CA LEU A 93 11.05 -17.17 3.41
C LEU A 93 11.81 -16.63 4.61
N ARG A 94 11.21 -15.71 5.36
CA ARG A 94 11.82 -15.17 6.59
C ARG A 94 11.98 -16.26 7.65
N GLU A 95 10.97 -17.10 7.82
CA GLU A 95 11.00 -18.16 8.84
C GLU A 95 11.97 -19.29 8.47
N SER A 96 12.20 -19.54 7.20
CA SER A 96 13.10 -20.59 6.74
C SER A 96 14.57 -20.15 6.67
N ALA A 97 14.81 -18.89 6.75
CA ALA A 97 16.16 -18.33 6.77
C ALA A 97 16.72 -18.28 8.18
#